data_860b64c3edb7cffec075698791355465
#
_entry.id   860b64c3edb7cffec075698791355465
#
_cell.length_a   1.000
_cell.length_b   1.000
_cell.length_c   1.000
_cell.angle_alpha   90.00
_cell.angle_beta   90.00
_cell.angle_gamma   90.00
#
_symmetry.space_group_name_H-M   'P 1'
#
loop_
_entity.id
_entity.type
_entity.pdbx_description
1 polymer ?
#
loop_
_entity_poly.entity_id
_entity_poly.type
_entity_poly.pdbx_seq_one_letter_code
_entity_poly.pdbx_strand_id
1 'polypeptide(L)'
;MANTTELYNEWLEKAVKDPDLKTELENVKGNDRFYRDLEFGTGGLRGVIGAGTNRMNVYTVGKATQGLANYLKNTGKSNLKVAVAYDSRIKSDVFAKHAASIFAANGITANIYTVLMPTPMLSWAVRALGCDAGIIVTASHNPAKYNGYKVYGSDGCQVTLEAAEKILGEIEKLNIFADVKSGDFEQFVNEGKIKYIGQDVIDEYIANVKKQSIHPELCAKSGLKVVYTPLNGAGNKPVRRILKEIGINNVVVVKEQEMPDGNFTTCPYPNPEIKEALHLGLELCKTEKPDLLLATDPDSDRVGIAVPDGDNYVLFTGNEVGAMLLEYICKERIAAGTMPANPVAVKTIVTTDLVKAIAAKYGVELREVLTGFKFIGEQIGFLEAKGEENRYIFGFEESYGYLAGSYVRDKDAVVASMLICEMAAFYRSQGISLVQARAKMYSDYGFYCNKLDTFTFEGETGMKKMNAIMDTLRNEKLDAVAGLKVIGKADYKLSVKTDYESGKTEELTLPKSNVITFYLEDNASVVIRPSGTEPKIKLYYTTVGTSVEDAAEKQVKLSADFTKIVG
;
A
#
# COMPACT_ATOMS: atom_id res chain seq x y z
N MET A 1 -26.78 8.54 -21.39
CA MET A 1 -26.28 7.24 -20.88
C MET A 1 -26.79 6.17 -21.82
N ALA A 2 -25.93 5.32 -22.38
CA ALA A 2 -26.38 4.16 -23.15
C ALA A 2 -27.25 3.28 -22.23
N ASN A 3 -28.32 2.72 -22.81
CA ASN A 3 -29.19 1.81 -22.07
C ASN A 3 -28.41 0.57 -21.68
N THR A 4 -28.43 0.16 -20.41
CA THR A 4 -27.72 -1.02 -19.90
C THR A 4 -27.99 -2.28 -20.73
N THR A 5 -29.16 -2.39 -21.32
CA THR A 5 -29.55 -3.49 -22.23
C THR A 5 -28.78 -3.42 -23.56
N GLU A 6 -28.60 -2.23 -24.12
CA GLU A 6 -27.83 -2.04 -25.36
C GLU A 6 -26.37 -2.38 -25.16
N LEU A 7 -25.77 -1.90 -24.06
CA LEU A 7 -24.40 -2.25 -23.67
C LEU A 7 -24.22 -3.77 -23.45
N TYR A 8 -25.18 -4.42 -22.77
CA TYR A 8 -25.14 -5.87 -22.59
C TYR A 8 -25.16 -6.61 -23.94
N ASN A 9 -26.03 -6.23 -24.87
CA ASN A 9 -26.12 -6.85 -26.19
C ASN A 9 -24.85 -6.63 -27.02
N GLU A 10 -24.27 -5.43 -26.95
CA GLU A 10 -23.00 -5.12 -27.62
C GLU A 10 -21.85 -6.00 -27.06
N TRP A 11 -21.80 -6.17 -25.73
CA TRP A 11 -20.80 -7.02 -25.11
C TRP A 11 -20.98 -8.50 -25.46
N LEU A 12 -22.20 -8.98 -25.52
CA LEU A 12 -22.51 -10.37 -25.90
C LEU A 12 -22.03 -10.68 -27.33
N GLU A 13 -22.14 -9.69 -28.23
CA GLU A 13 -21.66 -9.81 -29.61
C GLU A 13 -20.14 -9.65 -29.73
N LYS A 14 -19.57 -8.64 -29.09
CA LYS A 14 -18.19 -8.20 -29.33
C LYS A 14 -17.16 -8.73 -28.34
N ALA A 15 -17.56 -9.22 -27.16
CA ALA A 15 -16.62 -9.68 -26.12
C ALA A 15 -16.12 -11.13 -26.39
N VAL A 16 -15.44 -11.32 -27.51
CA VAL A 16 -15.00 -12.64 -28.01
C VAL A 16 -13.54 -12.98 -27.68
N LYS A 17 -12.73 -12.02 -27.19
CA LYS A 17 -11.30 -12.24 -26.91
C LYS A 17 -11.04 -13.17 -25.71
N ASP A 18 -11.96 -13.25 -24.79
CA ASP A 18 -11.90 -14.12 -23.62
C ASP A 18 -13.17 -14.98 -23.57
N PRO A 19 -13.08 -16.29 -23.87
CA PRO A 19 -14.24 -17.18 -23.91
C PRO A 19 -15.03 -17.25 -22.61
N ASP A 20 -14.35 -17.07 -21.46
CA ASP A 20 -15.00 -17.09 -20.14
C ASP A 20 -16.02 -15.93 -20.01
N LEU A 21 -15.69 -14.75 -20.56
CA LEU A 21 -16.59 -13.58 -20.52
C LEU A 21 -17.89 -13.83 -21.30
N LYS A 22 -17.81 -14.50 -22.43
CA LYS A 22 -19.00 -14.82 -23.23
C LYS A 22 -19.91 -15.79 -22.48
N THR A 23 -19.33 -16.87 -21.95
CA THR A 23 -20.07 -17.85 -21.13
C THR A 23 -20.70 -17.18 -19.90
N GLU A 24 -19.99 -16.26 -19.27
CA GLU A 24 -20.50 -15.52 -18.12
C GLU A 24 -21.68 -14.61 -18.53
N LEU A 25 -21.58 -13.88 -19.64
CA LEU A 25 -22.66 -13.01 -20.14
C LEU A 25 -23.93 -13.80 -20.51
N GLU A 26 -23.78 -14.98 -21.08
CA GLU A 26 -24.92 -15.86 -21.42
C GLU A 26 -25.66 -16.33 -20.17
N ASN A 27 -24.97 -16.51 -19.05
CA ASN A 27 -25.52 -17.09 -17.81
C ASN A 27 -25.97 -16.04 -16.79
N VAL A 28 -25.45 -14.80 -16.83
CA VAL A 28 -25.70 -13.79 -15.81
C VAL A 28 -26.27 -12.52 -16.43
N LYS A 29 -27.58 -12.33 -16.27
CA LYS A 29 -28.26 -11.08 -16.60
C LYS A 29 -28.24 -10.16 -15.37
N GLY A 30 -27.35 -9.17 -15.34
CA GLY A 30 -27.26 -8.25 -14.20
C GLY A 30 -26.94 -6.80 -14.62
N ASN A 31 -27.78 -5.85 -14.18
CA ASN A 31 -27.59 -4.42 -14.47
C ASN A 31 -26.36 -3.82 -13.77
N ASP A 32 -25.86 -4.43 -12.69
CA ASP A 32 -24.71 -3.95 -11.91
C ASP A 32 -23.38 -4.00 -12.67
N ARG A 33 -23.32 -4.73 -13.80
CA ARG A 33 -22.14 -4.87 -14.65
C ARG A 33 -21.96 -3.75 -15.67
N PHE A 34 -23.06 -3.03 -15.98
CA PHE A 34 -23.14 -2.05 -17.07
C PHE A 34 -23.69 -0.68 -16.66
N TYR A 35 -24.03 -0.47 -15.37
CA TYR A 35 -24.62 0.80 -14.91
C TYR A 35 -23.62 1.97 -14.89
N ARG A 36 -22.32 1.65 -14.88
CA ARG A 36 -21.20 2.60 -14.97
C ARG A 36 -19.96 1.93 -15.54
N ASP A 37 -18.96 2.73 -15.91
CA ASP A 37 -17.62 2.24 -16.20
C ASP A 37 -16.83 2.02 -14.90
N LEU A 38 -15.82 1.16 -14.97
CA LEU A 38 -14.86 0.99 -13.89
C LEU A 38 -14.00 2.25 -13.77
N GLU A 39 -14.02 2.88 -12.61
CA GLU A 39 -13.32 4.14 -12.38
C GLU A 39 -11.80 3.95 -12.33
N PHE A 40 -11.06 4.82 -13.03
CA PHE A 40 -9.59 4.84 -12.99
C PHE A 40 -9.05 5.43 -11.67
N GLY A 41 -9.89 5.98 -10.83
CA GLY A 41 -9.52 6.47 -9.50
C GLY A 41 -8.27 7.39 -9.50
N THR A 42 -7.47 7.29 -8.44
CA THR A 42 -6.27 8.14 -8.24
C THR A 42 -4.99 7.57 -8.84
N GLY A 43 -5.09 6.70 -9.84
CA GLY A 43 -3.92 6.14 -10.54
C GLY A 43 -4.01 4.66 -10.84
N GLY A 44 -5.23 4.15 -11.14
CA GLY A 44 -5.44 2.78 -11.56
C GLY A 44 -6.88 2.30 -11.41
N LEU A 45 -7.13 1.10 -11.92
CA LEU A 45 -8.43 0.41 -11.81
C LEU A 45 -8.41 -0.55 -10.61
N ARG A 46 -9.57 -0.76 -10.02
CA ARG A 46 -9.82 -1.87 -9.08
C ARG A 46 -11.28 -2.29 -9.17
N GLY A 47 -11.52 -3.58 -9.34
CA GLY A 47 -12.87 -4.10 -9.43
C GLY A 47 -12.95 -5.62 -9.34
N VAL A 48 -14.16 -6.14 -9.32
CA VAL A 48 -14.43 -7.57 -9.40
C VAL A 48 -14.09 -8.06 -10.81
N ILE A 49 -13.44 -9.22 -10.91
CA ILE A 49 -13.14 -9.89 -12.19
C ILE A 49 -14.46 -10.34 -12.83
N GLY A 50 -14.61 -10.13 -14.14
CA GLY A 50 -15.78 -10.61 -14.89
C GLY A 50 -16.14 -9.75 -16.09
N ALA A 51 -17.24 -10.09 -16.74
CA ALA A 51 -17.75 -9.40 -17.91
C ALA A 51 -18.50 -8.12 -17.55
N GLY A 52 -18.31 -7.07 -18.35
CA GLY A 52 -18.99 -5.78 -18.22
C GLY A 52 -18.06 -4.59 -18.06
N THR A 53 -18.59 -3.38 -18.22
CA THR A 53 -17.82 -2.13 -18.14
C THR A 53 -17.38 -1.81 -16.71
N ASN A 54 -18.12 -2.28 -15.71
CA ASN A 54 -17.81 -2.12 -14.28
C ASN A 54 -17.10 -3.35 -13.69
N ARG A 55 -16.27 -4.02 -14.47
CA ARG A 55 -15.53 -5.24 -14.08
C ARG A 55 -14.10 -5.21 -14.60
N MET A 56 -13.21 -5.92 -13.91
CA MET A 56 -11.86 -6.18 -14.40
C MET A 56 -11.88 -7.31 -15.43
N ASN A 57 -11.48 -7.01 -16.65
CA ASN A 57 -11.38 -7.96 -17.78
C ASN A 57 -10.40 -7.42 -18.82
N VAL A 58 -10.11 -8.22 -19.86
CA VAL A 58 -9.19 -7.83 -20.92
C VAL A 58 -9.60 -6.56 -21.68
N TYR A 59 -10.89 -6.24 -21.74
CA TYR A 59 -11.38 -5.03 -22.41
C TYR A 59 -11.20 -3.78 -21.58
N THR A 60 -11.55 -3.82 -20.28
CA THR A 60 -11.38 -2.67 -19.37
C THR A 60 -9.89 -2.40 -19.11
N VAL A 61 -9.07 -3.44 -18.92
CA VAL A 61 -7.61 -3.32 -18.86
C VAL A 61 -7.05 -2.80 -20.19
N GLY A 62 -7.56 -3.29 -21.31
CA GLY A 62 -7.15 -2.84 -22.64
C GLY A 62 -7.43 -1.36 -22.86
N LYS A 63 -8.64 -0.89 -22.52
CA LYS A 63 -9.03 0.53 -22.63
C LYS A 63 -8.12 1.42 -21.78
N ALA A 64 -7.85 1.03 -20.53
CA ALA A 64 -6.95 1.77 -19.63
C ALA A 64 -5.51 1.80 -20.17
N THR A 65 -5.01 0.67 -20.68
CA THR A 65 -3.66 0.59 -21.25
C THR A 65 -3.51 1.42 -22.53
N GLN A 66 -4.54 1.41 -23.40
CA GLN A 66 -4.55 2.26 -24.60
C GLN A 66 -4.56 3.76 -24.23
N GLY A 67 -5.35 4.16 -23.22
CA GLY A 67 -5.35 5.53 -22.71
C GLY A 67 -3.98 5.95 -22.16
N LEU A 68 -3.32 5.08 -21.38
CA LEU A 68 -1.97 5.32 -20.92
C LEU A 68 -0.97 5.40 -22.07
N ALA A 69 -1.08 4.54 -23.09
CA ALA A 69 -0.24 4.59 -24.28
C ALA A 69 -0.41 5.91 -25.04
N ASN A 70 -1.63 6.39 -25.18
CA ASN A 70 -1.94 7.69 -25.80
C ASN A 70 -1.33 8.85 -25.00
N TYR A 71 -1.52 8.84 -23.66
CA TYR A 71 -0.91 9.83 -22.77
C TYR A 71 0.62 9.88 -22.93
N LEU A 72 1.28 8.73 -22.93
CA LEU A 72 2.74 8.66 -23.10
C LEU A 72 3.18 9.21 -24.46
N LYS A 73 2.49 8.87 -25.55
CA LYS A 73 2.79 9.39 -26.89
C LYS A 73 2.59 10.89 -26.98
N ASN A 74 1.60 11.45 -26.28
CA ASN A 74 1.35 12.89 -26.24
C ASN A 74 2.45 13.69 -25.53
N THR A 75 3.38 13.02 -24.81
CA THR A 75 4.57 13.68 -24.26
C THR A 75 5.58 14.10 -25.33
N GLY A 76 5.46 13.59 -26.55
CA GLY A 76 6.38 13.86 -27.66
C GLY A 76 7.75 13.16 -27.56
N LYS A 77 7.96 12.33 -26.52
CA LYS A 77 9.20 11.55 -26.38
C LYS A 77 9.26 10.43 -27.43
N SER A 78 10.47 10.16 -27.92
CA SER A 78 10.78 8.99 -28.74
C SER A 78 11.26 7.81 -27.90
N ASN A 79 11.17 6.60 -28.46
CA ASN A 79 11.68 5.37 -27.82
C ASN A 79 11.07 5.10 -26.44
N LEU A 80 9.78 5.35 -26.30
CA LEU A 80 9.04 5.13 -25.06
C LEU A 80 9.17 3.68 -24.57
N LYS A 81 9.33 3.52 -23.26
CA LYS A 81 9.44 2.22 -22.58
C LYS A 81 8.51 2.15 -21.39
N VAL A 82 7.97 0.98 -21.13
CA VAL A 82 7.18 0.68 -19.92
C VAL A 82 7.69 -0.57 -19.24
N ALA A 83 7.55 -0.63 -17.91
CA ALA A 83 7.75 -1.85 -17.13
C ALA A 83 6.39 -2.46 -16.74
N VAL A 84 6.30 -3.79 -16.71
CA VAL A 84 5.07 -4.53 -16.41
C VAL A 84 5.35 -5.62 -15.39
N ALA A 85 4.57 -5.62 -14.30
CA ALA A 85 4.58 -6.65 -13.27
C ALA A 85 3.17 -7.15 -12.95
N TYR A 86 3.07 -8.24 -12.23
CA TYR A 86 1.80 -8.83 -11.79
C TYR A 86 1.98 -9.69 -10.54
N ASP A 87 0.91 -9.85 -9.78
CA ASP A 87 0.86 -10.70 -8.59
C ASP A 87 0.29 -12.11 -8.89
N SER A 88 -0.03 -12.87 -7.84
CA SER A 88 -0.53 -14.25 -7.93
C SER A 88 -2.02 -14.37 -8.26
N ARG A 89 -2.76 -13.27 -8.37
CA ARG A 89 -4.22 -13.27 -8.56
C ARG A 89 -4.64 -13.89 -9.88
N ILE A 90 -5.87 -14.42 -9.89
CA ILE A 90 -6.50 -14.96 -11.10
C ILE A 90 -6.43 -13.92 -12.22
N LYS A 91 -5.99 -14.36 -13.41
CA LYS A 91 -5.85 -13.54 -14.63
C LYS A 91 -4.84 -12.37 -14.52
N SER A 92 -4.05 -12.24 -13.45
CA SER A 92 -3.05 -11.16 -13.37
C SER A 92 -2.01 -11.26 -14.49
N ASP A 93 -1.51 -12.46 -14.77
CA ASP A 93 -0.58 -12.74 -15.88
C ASP A 93 -1.21 -12.49 -17.25
N VAL A 94 -2.48 -12.86 -17.44
CA VAL A 94 -3.24 -12.62 -18.68
C VAL A 94 -3.39 -11.13 -18.94
N PHE A 95 -3.80 -10.38 -17.92
CA PHE A 95 -3.97 -8.93 -18.04
C PHE A 95 -2.62 -8.21 -18.26
N ALA A 96 -1.56 -8.65 -17.60
CA ALA A 96 -0.22 -8.09 -17.76
C ALA A 96 0.32 -8.32 -19.20
N LYS A 97 0.19 -9.52 -19.73
CA LYS A 97 0.60 -9.84 -21.12
C LYS A 97 -0.24 -9.08 -22.14
N HIS A 98 -1.56 -8.97 -21.90
CA HIS A 98 -2.45 -8.19 -22.76
C HIS A 98 -2.06 -6.70 -22.77
N ALA A 99 -1.78 -6.12 -21.62
CA ALA A 99 -1.30 -4.74 -21.53
C ALA A 99 0.05 -4.56 -22.26
N ALA A 100 1.01 -5.48 -22.08
CA ALA A 100 2.29 -5.45 -22.79
C ALA A 100 2.10 -5.49 -24.33
N SER A 101 1.16 -6.31 -24.83
CA SER A 101 0.84 -6.38 -26.26
C SER A 101 0.23 -5.07 -26.79
N ILE A 102 -0.58 -4.38 -25.99
CA ILE A 102 -1.14 -3.06 -26.35
C ILE A 102 -0.04 -2.01 -26.44
N PHE A 103 0.87 -1.94 -25.46
CA PHE A 103 2.01 -1.03 -25.54
C PHE A 103 2.86 -1.30 -26.79
N ALA A 104 3.20 -2.56 -27.06
CA ALA A 104 3.96 -2.96 -28.24
C ALA A 104 3.26 -2.58 -29.56
N ALA A 105 1.94 -2.78 -29.66
CA ALA A 105 1.13 -2.39 -30.81
C ALA A 105 1.07 -0.86 -31.01
N ASN A 106 1.31 -0.08 -29.97
CA ASN A 106 1.40 1.37 -30.00
C ASN A 106 2.83 1.91 -30.22
N GLY A 107 3.81 1.03 -30.46
CA GLY A 107 5.21 1.40 -30.67
C GLY A 107 5.98 1.73 -29.39
N ILE A 108 5.47 1.29 -28.24
CA ILE A 108 6.11 1.46 -26.92
C ILE A 108 6.74 0.13 -26.52
N THR A 109 8.03 0.12 -26.20
CA THR A 109 8.71 -1.10 -25.74
C THR A 109 8.20 -1.49 -24.37
N ALA A 110 7.66 -2.71 -24.21
CA ALA A 110 7.20 -3.24 -22.93
C ALA A 110 8.25 -4.18 -22.34
N ASN A 111 8.70 -3.89 -21.12
CA ASN A 111 9.59 -4.76 -20.34
C ASN A 111 8.73 -5.47 -19.28
N ILE A 112 8.60 -6.80 -19.37
CA ILE A 112 7.70 -7.58 -18.50
C ILE A 112 8.50 -8.63 -17.73
N TYR A 113 8.15 -8.83 -16.44
CA TYR A 113 8.68 -9.95 -15.69
C TYR A 113 8.10 -11.29 -16.18
N THR A 114 8.95 -12.32 -16.22
CA THR A 114 8.54 -13.68 -16.63
C THR A 114 7.66 -14.40 -15.63
N VAL A 115 7.72 -13.97 -14.36
CA VAL A 115 6.95 -14.53 -13.23
C VAL A 115 6.39 -13.39 -12.39
N LEU A 116 5.45 -13.71 -11.49
CA LEU A 116 4.91 -12.74 -10.55
C LEU A 116 6.03 -12.09 -9.71
N MET A 117 5.92 -10.79 -9.47
CA MET A 117 6.90 -10.00 -8.73
C MET A 117 6.23 -8.99 -7.81
N PRO A 118 6.87 -8.64 -6.68
CA PRO A 118 6.41 -7.60 -5.76
C PRO A 118 6.21 -6.24 -6.41
N THR A 119 5.27 -5.47 -5.87
CA THR A 119 5.05 -4.05 -6.25
C THR A 119 6.35 -3.22 -6.21
N PRO A 120 7.21 -3.27 -5.17
CA PRO A 120 8.46 -2.51 -5.17
C PRO A 120 9.43 -2.91 -6.28
N MET A 121 9.39 -4.14 -6.77
CA MET A 121 10.23 -4.56 -7.90
C MET A 121 9.76 -3.93 -9.22
N LEU A 122 8.46 -3.60 -9.38
CA LEU A 122 8.03 -2.76 -10.50
C LEU A 122 8.63 -1.36 -10.39
N SER A 123 8.49 -0.72 -9.21
CA SER A 123 9.05 0.61 -8.95
C SER A 123 10.55 0.65 -9.29
N TRP A 124 11.29 -0.38 -8.88
CA TRP A 124 12.71 -0.54 -9.23
C TRP A 124 12.93 -0.70 -10.73
N ALA A 125 12.20 -1.59 -11.40
CA ALA A 125 12.37 -1.84 -12.84
C ALA A 125 12.10 -0.59 -13.69
N VAL A 126 11.09 0.23 -13.32
CA VAL A 126 10.83 1.51 -13.99
C VAL A 126 12.07 2.39 -13.94
N ARG A 127 12.70 2.52 -12.79
CA ARG A 127 13.89 3.37 -12.58
C ARG A 127 15.14 2.77 -13.23
N ALA A 128 15.43 1.51 -12.97
CA ALA A 128 16.63 0.83 -13.45
C ALA A 128 16.68 0.71 -14.98
N LEU A 129 15.55 0.50 -15.63
CA LEU A 129 15.46 0.38 -17.09
C LEU A 129 15.20 1.73 -17.80
N GLY A 130 15.04 2.82 -17.04
CA GLY A 130 14.69 4.13 -17.57
C GLY A 130 13.38 4.11 -18.34
N CYS A 131 12.34 3.49 -17.75
CA CYS A 131 11.01 3.45 -18.34
C CYS A 131 10.27 4.78 -18.12
N ASP A 132 9.38 5.14 -19.06
CA ASP A 132 8.54 6.33 -18.98
C ASP A 132 7.32 6.13 -18.09
N ALA A 133 6.93 4.86 -17.90
CA ALA A 133 5.86 4.45 -16.98
C ALA A 133 6.04 2.99 -16.55
N GLY A 134 5.28 2.59 -15.55
CA GLY A 134 5.13 1.19 -15.15
C GLY A 134 3.69 0.84 -14.87
N ILE A 135 3.35 -0.43 -14.97
CA ILE A 135 2.08 -0.96 -14.51
C ILE A 135 2.27 -2.23 -13.71
N ILE A 136 1.43 -2.40 -12.68
CA ILE A 136 1.30 -3.70 -12.00
C ILE A 136 -0.16 -4.12 -11.94
N VAL A 137 -0.41 -5.38 -12.28
CA VAL A 137 -1.71 -6.01 -12.16
C VAL A 137 -1.81 -6.68 -10.81
N THR A 138 -2.55 -6.05 -9.91
CA THR A 138 -2.76 -6.49 -8.52
C THR A 138 -3.95 -5.78 -7.89
N ALA A 139 -4.61 -6.43 -6.95
CA ALA A 139 -5.54 -5.80 -6.02
C ALA A 139 -5.05 -5.86 -4.56
N SER A 140 -3.70 -5.97 -4.36
CA SER A 140 -3.07 -6.05 -3.04
C SER A 140 -3.72 -7.16 -2.19
N HIS A 141 -4.18 -6.86 -1.00
CA HIS A 141 -4.78 -7.79 -0.04
C HIS A 141 -6.29 -8.01 -0.18
N ASN A 142 -6.94 -7.50 -1.24
CA ASN A 142 -8.37 -7.71 -1.44
C ASN A 142 -8.71 -9.20 -1.69
N PRO A 143 -9.96 -9.66 -1.44
CA PRO A 143 -10.40 -11.03 -1.76
C PRO A 143 -10.14 -11.45 -3.21
N ALA A 144 -10.09 -12.76 -3.45
CA ALA A 144 -9.75 -13.37 -4.74
C ALA A 144 -10.58 -12.88 -5.94
N LYS A 145 -11.86 -12.53 -5.70
CA LYS A 145 -12.74 -12.03 -6.77
C LYS A 145 -12.34 -10.66 -7.34
N TYR A 146 -11.42 -9.93 -6.68
CA TYR A 146 -10.94 -8.62 -7.15
C TYR A 146 -9.62 -8.75 -7.89
N ASN A 147 -9.44 -7.88 -8.88
CA ASN A 147 -8.15 -7.55 -9.45
C ASN A 147 -8.04 -6.05 -9.66
N GLY A 148 -6.86 -5.57 -10.06
CA GLY A 148 -6.61 -4.16 -10.27
C GLY A 148 -5.46 -3.92 -11.25
N TYR A 149 -5.25 -2.64 -11.57
CA TYR A 149 -4.26 -2.17 -12.51
C TYR A 149 -3.73 -0.84 -11.96
N LYS A 150 -2.53 -0.82 -11.40
CA LYS A 150 -1.90 0.38 -10.83
C LYS A 150 -0.91 0.95 -11.84
N VAL A 151 -0.85 2.28 -11.99
CA VAL A 151 0.04 3.00 -12.90
C VAL A 151 1.10 3.76 -12.13
N TYR A 152 2.35 3.68 -12.60
CA TYR A 152 3.53 4.32 -12.04
C TYR A 152 4.16 5.27 -13.07
N GLY A 153 4.68 6.39 -12.61
CA GLY A 153 5.44 7.35 -13.40
C GLY A 153 6.89 6.91 -13.62
N SER A 154 7.63 7.68 -14.41
CA SER A 154 9.04 7.41 -14.73
C SER A 154 9.98 7.47 -13.51
N ASP A 155 9.56 8.09 -12.43
CA ASP A 155 10.25 8.13 -11.15
C ASP A 155 10.08 6.87 -10.30
N GLY A 156 9.23 5.94 -10.75
CA GLY A 156 8.88 4.71 -10.02
C GLY A 156 7.86 4.92 -8.90
N CYS A 157 7.26 6.11 -8.79
CA CYS A 157 6.16 6.40 -7.87
C CYS A 157 4.81 6.15 -8.57
N GLN A 158 3.78 5.76 -7.81
CA GLN A 158 2.43 5.74 -8.37
C GLN A 158 2.06 7.15 -8.86
N VAL A 159 1.44 7.25 -10.04
CA VAL A 159 1.17 8.54 -10.70
C VAL A 159 0.48 9.56 -9.80
N THR A 160 0.85 10.83 -9.98
CA THR A 160 0.22 11.97 -9.31
C THR A 160 -1.26 12.11 -9.69
N LEU A 161 -2.01 12.91 -8.93
CA LEU A 161 -3.41 13.19 -9.25
C LEU A 161 -3.55 13.84 -10.63
N GLU A 162 -2.66 14.80 -10.95
CA GLU A 162 -2.66 15.49 -12.25
C GLU A 162 -2.40 14.53 -13.42
N ALA A 163 -1.41 13.63 -13.27
CA ALA A 163 -1.13 12.63 -14.30
C ALA A 163 -2.28 11.64 -14.45
N ALA A 164 -2.91 11.22 -13.34
CA ALA A 164 -4.07 10.34 -13.35
C ALA A 164 -5.26 10.96 -14.10
N GLU A 165 -5.54 12.26 -13.87
CA GLU A 165 -6.59 13.01 -14.59
C GLU A 165 -6.30 13.08 -16.10
N LYS A 166 -5.05 13.35 -16.50
CA LYS A 166 -4.67 13.37 -17.92
C LYS A 166 -4.82 12.00 -18.57
N ILE A 167 -4.43 10.93 -17.88
CA ILE A 167 -4.60 9.54 -18.36
C ILE A 167 -6.08 9.22 -18.48
N LEU A 168 -6.90 9.56 -17.48
CA LEU A 168 -8.34 9.37 -17.51
C LEU A 168 -8.97 10.08 -18.71
N GLY A 169 -8.57 11.32 -18.98
CA GLY A 169 -9.04 12.08 -20.15
C GLY A 169 -8.71 11.42 -21.50
N GLU A 170 -7.61 10.63 -21.57
CA GLU A 170 -7.33 9.82 -22.76
C GLU A 170 -8.18 8.53 -22.81
N ILE A 171 -8.43 7.91 -21.63
CA ILE A 171 -9.28 6.70 -21.52
C ILE A 171 -10.72 6.99 -21.94
N GLU A 172 -11.29 8.12 -21.51
CA GLU A 172 -12.69 8.50 -21.77
C GLU A 172 -13.00 8.73 -23.25
N LYS A 173 -12.00 9.09 -24.07
CA LYS A 173 -12.13 9.27 -25.52
C LYS A 173 -12.31 7.96 -26.30
N LEU A 174 -11.98 6.81 -25.68
CA LEU A 174 -11.86 5.54 -26.37
C LEU A 174 -13.14 4.72 -26.37
N ASN A 175 -13.46 4.14 -27.52
CA ASN A 175 -14.38 3.00 -27.60
C ASN A 175 -13.62 1.72 -27.22
N ILE A 176 -14.19 0.97 -26.27
CA ILE A 176 -13.54 -0.20 -25.66
C ILE A 176 -13.26 -1.35 -26.64
N PHE A 177 -14.03 -1.45 -27.73
CA PHE A 177 -13.89 -2.49 -28.75
C PHE A 177 -13.13 -2.03 -30.01
N ALA A 178 -13.30 -0.75 -30.40
CA ALA A 178 -12.79 -0.27 -31.69
C ALA A 178 -11.41 0.38 -31.61
N ASP A 179 -11.08 1.06 -30.50
CA ASP A 179 -9.91 1.94 -30.45
C ASP A 179 -8.70 1.30 -29.76
N VAL A 180 -8.86 0.10 -29.17
CA VAL A 180 -7.78 -0.61 -28.48
C VAL A 180 -6.94 -1.41 -29.49
N LYS A 181 -5.71 -0.96 -29.72
CA LYS A 181 -4.73 -1.65 -30.57
C LYS A 181 -4.06 -2.76 -29.79
N SER A 182 -4.10 -3.98 -30.28
CA SER A 182 -3.40 -5.11 -29.70
C SER A 182 -2.87 -6.03 -30.80
N GLY A 183 -1.96 -6.94 -30.44
CA GLY A 183 -1.40 -7.92 -31.36
C GLY A 183 -0.98 -9.20 -30.61
N ASP A 184 -0.37 -10.12 -31.32
CA ASP A 184 0.13 -11.36 -30.75
C ASP A 184 1.34 -11.10 -29.83
N PHE A 185 1.28 -11.60 -28.62
CA PHE A 185 2.31 -11.40 -27.59
C PHE A 185 3.66 -12.03 -28.01
N GLU A 186 3.64 -13.27 -28.46
CA GLU A 186 4.87 -13.99 -28.83
C GLU A 186 5.51 -13.41 -30.10
N GLN A 187 4.70 -12.94 -31.05
CA GLN A 187 5.21 -12.19 -32.19
C GLN A 187 5.96 -10.93 -31.74
N PHE A 188 5.38 -10.15 -30.81
CA PHE A 188 6.03 -8.94 -30.30
C PHE A 188 7.29 -9.23 -29.48
N VAL A 189 7.36 -10.37 -28.78
CA VAL A 189 8.59 -10.84 -28.15
C VAL A 189 9.66 -11.13 -29.21
N ASN A 190 9.32 -11.86 -30.26
CA ASN A 190 10.24 -12.20 -31.36
C ASN A 190 10.73 -10.94 -32.11
N GLU A 191 9.89 -9.92 -32.23
CA GLU A 191 10.23 -8.63 -32.83
C GLU A 191 11.03 -7.71 -31.87
N GLY A 192 11.25 -8.09 -30.62
CA GLY A 192 11.96 -7.29 -29.61
C GLY A 192 11.18 -6.07 -29.09
N LYS A 193 9.88 -5.97 -29.39
CA LYS A 193 8.97 -4.93 -28.89
C LYS A 193 8.53 -5.21 -27.47
N ILE A 194 8.43 -6.49 -27.10
CA ILE A 194 8.27 -6.96 -25.72
C ILE A 194 9.59 -7.62 -25.31
N LYS A 195 10.11 -7.25 -24.15
CA LYS A 195 11.35 -7.78 -23.59
C LYS A 195 11.10 -8.33 -22.20
N TYR A 196 11.74 -9.44 -21.89
CA TYR A 196 11.71 -9.95 -20.53
C TYR A 196 12.72 -9.22 -19.66
N ILE A 197 12.30 -8.86 -18.44
CA ILE A 197 13.19 -8.26 -17.44
C ILE A 197 14.11 -9.37 -16.92
N GLY A 198 15.41 -9.12 -16.99
CA GLY A 198 16.46 -10.09 -16.70
C GLY A 198 16.70 -10.29 -15.20
N GLN A 199 17.49 -11.32 -14.89
CA GLN A 199 17.91 -11.63 -13.52
C GLN A 199 18.82 -10.54 -12.93
N ASP A 200 19.58 -9.84 -13.76
CA ASP A 200 20.43 -8.70 -13.40
C ASP A 200 19.65 -7.58 -12.69
N VAL A 201 18.49 -7.20 -13.24
CA VAL A 201 17.61 -6.19 -12.62
C VAL A 201 17.08 -6.65 -11.25
N ILE A 202 16.77 -7.96 -11.13
CA ILE A 202 16.34 -8.56 -9.86
C ILE A 202 17.49 -8.55 -8.85
N ASP A 203 18.70 -8.90 -9.28
CA ASP A 203 19.88 -8.95 -8.43
C ASP A 203 20.28 -7.55 -7.93
N GLU A 204 20.19 -6.55 -8.79
CA GLU A 204 20.41 -5.15 -8.41
C GLU A 204 19.38 -4.65 -7.39
N TYR A 205 18.10 -5.02 -7.56
CA TYR A 205 17.07 -4.70 -6.56
C TYR A 205 17.44 -5.30 -5.20
N ILE A 206 17.73 -6.59 -5.14
CA ILE A 206 18.10 -7.28 -3.89
C ILE A 206 19.37 -6.66 -3.28
N ALA A 207 20.34 -6.28 -4.10
CA ALA A 207 21.55 -5.60 -3.63
C ALA A 207 21.22 -4.23 -2.99
N ASN A 208 20.27 -3.47 -3.54
CA ASN A 208 19.83 -2.21 -2.97
C ASN A 208 19.02 -2.40 -1.68
N VAL A 209 18.18 -3.42 -1.58
CA VAL A 209 17.53 -3.83 -0.33
C VAL A 209 18.58 -4.14 0.73
N LYS A 210 19.57 -4.98 0.41
CA LYS A 210 20.64 -5.39 1.33
C LYS A 210 21.45 -4.23 1.87
N LYS A 211 21.68 -3.18 1.08
CA LYS A 211 22.36 -1.95 1.53
C LYS A 211 21.65 -1.23 2.67
N GLN A 212 20.35 -1.50 2.90
CA GLN A 212 19.60 -0.89 4.00
C GLN A 212 19.82 -1.62 5.34
N SER A 213 20.40 -2.82 5.33
CA SER A 213 20.80 -3.54 6.54
C SER A 213 21.89 -2.76 7.29
N ILE A 214 21.75 -2.65 8.61
CA ILE A 214 22.69 -1.92 9.48
C ILE A 214 23.68 -2.88 10.13
N HIS A 215 23.22 -4.07 10.53
CA HIS A 215 23.99 -5.08 11.25
C HIS A 215 23.88 -6.48 10.60
N PRO A 216 24.28 -6.66 9.33
CA PRO A 216 24.11 -7.95 8.64
C PRO A 216 24.90 -9.09 9.29
N GLU A 217 26.06 -8.81 9.91
CA GLU A 217 26.88 -9.80 10.63
C GLU A 217 26.21 -10.30 11.90
N LEU A 218 25.33 -9.50 12.52
CA LEU A 218 24.56 -9.87 13.70
C LEU A 218 23.48 -10.89 13.32
N CYS A 219 22.82 -10.68 12.18
CA CYS A 219 21.81 -11.61 11.68
C CYS A 219 22.36 -13.03 11.51
N ALA A 220 23.53 -13.16 10.91
CA ALA A 220 24.18 -14.45 10.69
C ALA A 220 24.54 -15.21 12.00
N LYS A 221 24.78 -14.48 13.10
CA LYS A 221 25.15 -15.04 14.42
C LYS A 221 23.96 -15.23 15.36
N SER A 222 22.80 -14.65 15.03
CA SER A 222 21.64 -14.58 15.93
C SER A 222 20.97 -15.92 16.20
N GLY A 223 21.07 -16.87 15.27
CA GLY A 223 20.27 -18.10 15.28
C GLY A 223 18.76 -17.85 15.24
N LEU A 224 18.33 -16.68 14.78
CA LEU A 224 16.91 -16.30 14.70
C LEU A 224 16.12 -17.33 13.88
N LYS A 225 15.06 -17.85 14.46
CA LYS A 225 14.11 -18.73 13.80
C LYS A 225 12.86 -17.95 13.38
N VAL A 226 12.52 -18.00 12.10
CA VAL A 226 11.39 -17.28 11.51
C VAL A 226 10.40 -18.27 10.90
N VAL A 227 9.12 -18.15 11.22
CA VAL A 227 8.04 -18.71 10.41
C VAL A 227 7.62 -17.63 9.41
N TYR A 228 7.55 -17.98 8.14
CA TYR A 228 7.19 -17.04 7.08
C TYR A 228 6.01 -17.54 6.26
N THR A 229 5.02 -16.68 6.02
CA THR A 229 3.99 -16.91 5.02
C THR A 229 3.95 -15.79 3.99
N PRO A 230 4.11 -16.10 2.69
CA PRO A 230 3.88 -15.16 1.60
C PRO A 230 2.39 -14.94 1.28
N LEU A 231 1.46 -15.58 2.00
CA LEU A 231 0.00 -15.58 1.72
C LEU A 231 -0.29 -15.87 0.24
N ASN A 232 0.35 -16.92 -0.31
CA ASN A 232 0.28 -17.31 -1.72
C ASN A 232 0.74 -16.23 -2.73
N GLY A 233 1.49 -15.22 -2.28
CA GLY A 233 1.84 -14.01 -3.03
C GLY A 233 3.26 -13.99 -3.60
N ALA A 234 3.62 -12.82 -4.15
CA ALA A 234 4.87 -12.56 -4.86
C ALA A 234 6.10 -12.46 -3.94
N GLY A 235 5.90 -12.29 -2.63
CA GLY A 235 6.99 -12.15 -1.65
C GLY A 235 7.82 -13.41 -1.41
N ASN A 236 7.31 -14.60 -1.72
CA ASN A 236 7.96 -15.88 -1.40
C ASN A 236 9.47 -15.91 -1.73
N LYS A 237 9.82 -15.70 -2.99
CA LYS A 237 11.22 -15.79 -3.44
C LYS A 237 12.07 -14.59 -2.97
N PRO A 238 11.66 -13.32 -3.17
CA PRO A 238 12.48 -12.17 -2.79
C PRO A 238 12.73 -12.05 -1.28
N VAL A 239 11.71 -12.28 -0.45
CA VAL A 239 11.85 -12.21 1.02
C VAL A 239 12.77 -13.31 1.52
N ARG A 240 12.57 -14.55 1.09
CA ARG A 240 13.47 -15.66 1.48
C ARG A 240 14.91 -15.43 1.00
N ARG A 241 15.07 -14.86 -0.18
CA ARG A 241 16.38 -14.53 -0.72
C ARG A 241 17.10 -13.50 0.14
N ILE A 242 16.45 -12.38 0.45
CA ILE A 242 17.11 -11.34 1.25
C ILE A 242 17.44 -11.82 2.67
N LEU A 243 16.53 -12.57 3.31
CA LEU A 243 16.79 -13.15 4.62
C LEU A 243 18.03 -14.07 4.61
N LYS A 244 18.13 -14.92 3.58
CA LYS A 244 19.33 -15.76 3.39
C LYS A 244 20.59 -14.93 3.17
N GLU A 245 20.52 -13.87 2.37
CA GLU A 245 21.69 -13.02 2.06
C GLU A 245 22.20 -12.20 3.24
N ILE A 246 21.37 -11.94 4.26
CA ILE A 246 21.79 -11.34 5.53
C ILE A 246 22.14 -12.40 6.60
N GLY A 247 22.08 -13.69 6.25
CA GLY A 247 22.49 -14.79 7.12
C GLY A 247 21.40 -15.40 8.00
N ILE A 248 20.14 -15.05 7.81
CA ILE A 248 19.00 -15.71 8.47
C ILE A 248 18.62 -16.94 7.66
N ASN A 249 19.11 -18.11 8.09
CA ASN A 249 18.95 -19.38 7.39
C ASN A 249 17.83 -20.27 7.95
N ASN A 250 17.37 -20.01 9.17
CA ASN A 250 16.33 -20.80 9.83
C ASN A 250 14.94 -20.21 9.56
N VAL A 251 14.48 -20.34 8.32
CA VAL A 251 13.18 -19.85 7.86
C VAL A 251 12.28 -21.03 7.52
N VAL A 252 11.21 -21.22 8.30
CA VAL A 252 10.18 -22.25 8.06
C VAL A 252 9.01 -21.59 7.35
N VAL A 253 8.70 -22.04 6.15
CA VAL A 253 7.60 -21.47 5.34
C VAL A 253 6.31 -22.23 5.61
N VAL A 254 5.20 -21.49 5.73
CA VAL A 254 3.85 -22.09 5.78
C VAL A 254 3.56 -22.73 4.42
N LYS A 255 3.62 -24.05 4.38
CA LYS A 255 3.66 -24.85 3.15
C LYS A 255 2.41 -24.67 2.28
N GLU A 256 1.25 -24.58 2.88
CA GLU A 256 -0.04 -24.39 2.22
C GLU A 256 -0.16 -23.02 1.54
N GLN A 257 0.64 -22.05 1.98
CA GLN A 257 0.65 -20.67 1.48
C GLN A 257 1.93 -20.31 0.72
N GLU A 258 2.85 -21.27 0.54
CA GLU A 258 4.14 -21.04 -0.11
C GLU A 258 3.99 -20.77 -1.61
N MET A 259 3.19 -21.59 -2.30
CA MET A 259 3.01 -21.48 -3.75
C MET A 259 1.89 -20.50 -4.11
N PRO A 260 2.00 -19.81 -5.26
CA PRO A 260 0.95 -18.93 -5.74
C PRO A 260 -0.40 -19.65 -5.85
N ASP A 261 -1.45 -19.04 -5.28
CA ASP A 261 -2.84 -19.47 -5.45
C ASP A 261 -3.73 -18.23 -5.59
N GLY A 262 -4.20 -17.97 -6.80
CA GLY A 262 -5.05 -16.80 -7.09
C GLY A 262 -6.45 -16.87 -6.47
N ASN A 263 -6.89 -18.04 -6.01
CA ASN A 263 -8.13 -18.21 -5.26
C ASN A 263 -7.96 -17.90 -3.76
N PHE A 264 -6.72 -17.82 -3.27
CA PHE A 264 -6.42 -17.68 -1.85
C PHE A 264 -7.20 -18.67 -0.99
N THR A 265 -7.19 -19.95 -1.39
CA THR A 265 -8.03 -21.02 -0.83
C THR A 265 -7.88 -21.16 0.68
N THR A 266 -6.67 -20.95 1.20
CA THR A 266 -6.37 -21.03 2.64
C THR A 266 -6.49 -19.70 3.38
N CYS A 267 -6.67 -18.60 2.64
CA CYS A 267 -6.75 -17.26 3.20
C CYS A 267 -7.62 -16.34 2.31
N PRO A 268 -8.97 -16.44 2.38
CA PRO A 268 -9.87 -15.68 1.50
C PRO A 268 -9.68 -14.16 1.56
N TYR A 269 -9.07 -13.65 2.62
CA TYR A 269 -8.70 -12.26 2.82
C TYR A 269 -7.21 -12.16 3.15
N PRO A 270 -6.29 -12.15 2.14
CA PRO A 270 -4.85 -12.26 2.34
C PRO A 270 -4.22 -10.93 2.82
N ASN A 271 -4.71 -10.44 3.96
CA ASN A 271 -4.27 -9.19 4.59
C ASN A 271 -3.48 -9.49 5.87
N PRO A 272 -2.17 -9.21 5.92
CA PRO A 272 -1.35 -9.48 7.10
C PRO A 272 -1.70 -8.63 8.34
N GLU A 273 -2.62 -7.68 8.22
CA GLU A 273 -3.15 -6.88 9.34
C GLU A 273 -4.13 -7.67 10.21
N ILE A 274 -4.75 -8.73 9.68
CA ILE A 274 -5.81 -9.47 10.36
C ILE A 274 -5.34 -10.85 10.83
N LYS A 275 -5.79 -11.21 12.03
CA LYS A 275 -5.39 -12.47 12.69
C LYS A 275 -5.78 -13.72 11.88
N GLU A 276 -6.92 -13.67 11.21
CA GLU A 276 -7.46 -14.75 10.38
C GLU A 276 -6.51 -15.10 9.23
N ALA A 277 -5.87 -14.11 8.61
CA ALA A 277 -4.89 -14.33 7.56
C ALA A 277 -3.64 -15.05 8.07
N LEU A 278 -3.27 -14.80 9.33
CA LEU A 278 -2.11 -15.39 9.98
C LEU A 278 -2.38 -16.75 10.63
N HIS A 279 -3.62 -17.28 10.56
CA HIS A 279 -4.04 -18.46 11.29
C HIS A 279 -3.09 -19.65 11.08
N LEU A 280 -2.79 -20.06 9.84
CA LEU A 280 -1.88 -21.19 9.57
C LEU A 280 -0.46 -20.93 10.07
N GLY A 281 0.03 -19.70 9.94
CA GLY A 281 1.32 -19.30 10.50
C GLY A 281 1.35 -19.40 12.02
N LEU A 282 0.28 -18.94 12.69
CA LEU A 282 0.14 -19.02 14.16
C LEU A 282 0.01 -20.48 14.64
N GLU A 283 -0.69 -21.35 13.90
CA GLU A 283 -0.73 -22.79 14.21
C GLU A 283 0.66 -23.43 14.07
N LEU A 284 1.40 -23.08 13.01
CA LEU A 284 2.77 -23.56 12.83
C LEU A 284 3.71 -23.07 13.94
N CYS A 285 3.49 -21.86 14.46
CA CYS A 285 4.26 -21.33 15.58
C CYS A 285 4.14 -22.16 16.86
N LYS A 286 3.02 -22.85 17.10
CA LYS A 286 2.84 -23.71 18.28
C LYS A 286 3.81 -24.87 18.30
N THR A 287 4.16 -25.42 17.14
CA THR A 287 5.09 -26.56 16.99
C THR A 287 6.53 -26.11 16.76
N GLU A 288 6.71 -25.12 15.88
CA GLU A 288 8.05 -24.66 15.48
C GLU A 288 8.68 -23.72 16.51
N LYS A 289 7.88 -23.05 17.34
CA LYS A 289 8.31 -22.08 18.36
C LYS A 289 9.34 -21.07 17.82
N PRO A 290 9.00 -20.32 16.75
CA PRO A 290 9.90 -19.34 16.18
C PRO A 290 10.05 -18.10 17.09
N ASP A 291 11.10 -17.34 16.87
CA ASP A 291 11.28 -16.03 17.46
C ASP A 291 10.38 -14.96 16.81
N LEU A 292 9.92 -15.23 15.57
CA LEU A 292 9.13 -14.30 14.77
C LEU A 292 8.25 -15.05 13.75
N LEU A 293 6.98 -14.68 13.66
CA LEU A 293 6.12 -14.94 12.50
C LEU A 293 6.11 -13.71 11.61
N LEU A 294 6.36 -13.89 10.32
CA LEU A 294 6.39 -12.87 9.29
C LEU A 294 5.38 -13.21 8.20
N ALA A 295 4.57 -12.25 7.77
CA ALA A 295 3.59 -12.44 6.70
C ALA A 295 3.58 -11.26 5.73
N THR A 296 3.63 -11.53 4.41
CA THR A 296 3.50 -10.50 3.37
C THR A 296 2.22 -10.68 2.58
N ASP A 297 1.62 -9.58 2.13
CA ASP A 297 0.44 -9.61 1.27
C ASP A 297 0.77 -10.04 -0.17
N PRO A 298 -0.24 -10.31 -1.03
CA PRO A 298 0.00 -10.92 -2.35
C PRO A 298 0.93 -10.16 -3.29
N ASP A 299 0.95 -8.83 -3.27
CA ASP A 299 1.87 -8.00 -4.05
C ASP A 299 3.09 -7.54 -3.24
N SER A 300 3.24 -8.07 -2.00
CA SER A 300 4.41 -7.91 -1.14
C SER A 300 4.85 -6.45 -0.95
N ASP A 301 3.87 -5.57 -0.76
CA ASP A 301 4.07 -4.19 -0.37
C ASP A 301 3.79 -3.96 1.12
N ARG A 302 3.19 -4.94 1.83
CA ARG A 302 2.90 -4.92 3.27
C ARG A 302 3.49 -6.13 3.97
N VAL A 303 3.87 -5.94 5.23
CA VAL A 303 4.33 -7.02 6.10
C VAL A 303 3.77 -6.88 7.51
N GLY A 304 3.15 -7.95 8.00
CA GLY A 304 2.68 -8.10 9.37
C GLY A 304 3.52 -9.11 10.14
N ILE A 305 3.55 -8.96 11.47
CA ILE A 305 4.30 -9.85 12.35
C ILE A 305 3.50 -10.29 13.55
N ALA A 306 3.87 -11.48 14.06
CA ALA A 306 3.54 -11.90 15.42
C ALA A 306 4.79 -12.38 16.13
N VAL A 307 4.89 -12.08 17.41
CA VAL A 307 6.04 -12.37 18.26
C VAL A 307 5.63 -13.16 19.49
N PRO A 308 6.51 -14.02 20.05
CA PRO A 308 6.20 -14.78 21.25
C PRO A 308 6.00 -13.87 22.47
N ASP A 309 4.94 -14.17 23.26
CA ASP A 309 4.62 -13.57 24.53
C ASP A 309 4.12 -14.67 25.48
N GLY A 310 5.00 -15.20 26.32
CA GLY A 310 4.80 -16.42 27.07
C GLY A 310 4.55 -17.62 26.15
N ASP A 311 3.42 -18.32 26.36
CA ASP A 311 3.01 -19.46 25.53
C ASP A 311 2.22 -19.06 24.26
N ASN A 312 1.97 -17.77 24.06
CA ASN A 312 1.19 -17.23 22.96
C ASN A 312 2.03 -16.42 21.99
N TYR A 313 1.42 -16.05 20.86
CA TYR A 313 1.97 -15.09 19.90
C TYR A 313 1.04 -13.88 19.83
N VAL A 314 1.62 -12.68 19.94
CA VAL A 314 0.91 -11.41 19.85
C VAL A 314 1.24 -10.71 18.53
N LEU A 315 0.20 -10.20 17.87
CA LEU A 315 0.36 -9.42 16.64
C LEU A 315 0.78 -8.00 17.02
N PHE A 316 1.75 -7.46 16.26
CA PHE A 316 2.09 -6.05 16.34
C PHE A 316 1.36 -5.29 15.25
N THR A 317 0.86 -4.11 15.58
CA THR A 317 0.22 -3.21 14.62
C THR A 317 1.26 -2.57 13.69
N GLY A 318 0.82 -2.10 12.51
CA GLY A 318 1.68 -1.36 11.60
C GLY A 318 2.31 -0.12 12.23
N ASN A 319 1.56 0.55 13.11
CA ASN A 319 2.06 1.69 13.88
C ASN A 319 3.19 1.30 14.85
N GLU A 320 3.02 0.20 15.59
CA GLU A 320 4.05 -0.29 16.52
C GLU A 320 5.33 -0.69 15.78
N VAL A 321 5.20 -1.49 14.73
CA VAL A 321 6.35 -1.93 13.93
C VAL A 321 7.06 -0.75 13.29
N GLY A 322 6.30 0.20 12.71
CA GLY A 322 6.87 1.39 12.07
C GLY A 322 7.62 2.29 13.06
N ALA A 323 7.06 2.50 14.26
CA ALA A 323 7.71 3.27 15.31
C ALA A 323 8.99 2.58 15.82
N MET A 324 8.93 1.27 16.07
CA MET A 324 10.10 0.47 16.49
C MET A 324 11.20 0.46 15.41
N LEU A 325 10.84 0.35 14.13
CA LEU A 325 11.81 0.41 13.03
C LEU A 325 12.45 1.80 12.94
N LEU A 326 11.67 2.88 13.06
CA LEU A 326 12.22 4.23 13.05
C LEU A 326 13.22 4.43 14.20
N GLU A 327 12.85 4.02 15.42
CA GLU A 327 13.77 4.08 16.58
C GLU A 327 15.03 3.26 16.34
N TYR A 328 14.88 2.02 15.90
CA TYR A 328 15.99 1.11 15.60
C TYR A 328 16.94 1.71 14.55
N ILE A 329 16.42 2.18 13.43
CA ILE A 329 17.19 2.79 12.34
C ILE A 329 17.94 4.02 12.85
N CYS A 330 17.28 4.91 13.58
CA CYS A 330 17.91 6.12 14.11
C CYS A 330 19.04 5.79 15.07
N LYS A 331 18.75 4.97 16.07
CA LYS A 331 19.69 4.59 17.13
C LYS A 331 20.92 3.89 16.56
N GLU A 332 20.70 2.88 15.74
CA GLU A 332 21.78 2.03 15.26
C GLU A 332 22.61 2.69 14.14
N ARG A 333 22.00 3.51 13.26
CA ARG A 333 22.77 4.31 12.29
C ARG A 333 23.63 5.38 12.97
N ILE A 334 23.14 6.00 14.05
CA ILE A 334 23.97 6.94 14.85
C ILE A 334 25.14 6.20 15.49
N ALA A 335 24.88 5.04 16.11
CA ALA A 335 25.94 4.22 16.73
C ALA A 335 26.99 3.75 15.71
N ALA A 336 26.56 3.40 14.50
CA ALA A 336 27.44 2.98 13.40
C ALA A 336 28.10 4.16 12.65
N GLY A 337 27.75 5.42 12.95
CA GLY A 337 28.26 6.59 12.24
C GLY A 337 27.76 6.70 10.78
N THR A 338 26.63 6.08 10.45
CA THR A 338 26.04 6.03 9.10
C THR A 338 24.77 6.88 8.95
N MET A 339 24.39 7.61 10.01
CA MET A 339 23.25 8.52 9.95
C MET A 339 23.57 9.70 9.04
N PRO A 340 22.74 10.01 8.02
CA PRO A 340 23.00 11.16 7.15
C PRO A 340 22.85 12.48 7.93
N ALA A 341 23.45 13.55 7.44
CA ALA A 341 23.19 14.89 7.93
C ALA A 341 21.73 15.29 7.59
N ASN A 342 21.05 15.90 8.58
CA ASN A 342 19.65 16.33 8.45
C ASN A 342 18.72 15.21 7.93
N PRO A 343 18.64 14.07 8.63
CA PRO A 343 17.86 12.91 8.19
C PRO A 343 16.37 13.25 8.10
N VAL A 344 15.69 12.63 7.16
CA VAL A 344 14.25 12.83 6.91
C VAL A 344 13.52 11.50 7.08
N ALA A 345 12.45 11.51 7.88
CA ALA A 345 11.46 10.45 7.93
C ALA A 345 10.09 10.98 7.49
N VAL A 346 9.23 10.10 6.95
CA VAL A 346 7.91 10.49 6.44
C VAL A 346 6.83 9.58 7.00
N LYS A 347 5.73 10.17 7.49
CA LYS A 347 4.53 9.45 7.90
C LYS A 347 3.27 10.05 7.28
N THR A 348 2.17 9.32 7.31
CA THR A 348 0.88 9.92 6.93
C THR A 348 0.19 10.60 8.11
N ILE A 349 -0.78 11.46 7.82
CA ILE A 349 -1.59 12.15 8.84
C ILE A 349 -2.41 11.21 9.74
N VAL A 350 -2.58 9.94 9.34
CA VAL A 350 -3.30 8.92 10.12
C VAL A 350 -2.37 7.92 10.81
N THR A 351 -1.07 8.01 10.55
CA THR A 351 -0.04 7.20 11.19
C THR A 351 0.29 7.77 12.58
N THR A 352 0.69 6.91 13.52
CA THR A 352 0.90 7.27 14.93
C THR A 352 1.79 8.49 15.15
N ASP A 353 1.39 9.36 16.07
CA ASP A 353 2.18 10.53 16.49
C ASP A 353 3.32 10.17 17.48
N LEU A 354 3.38 8.93 17.96
CA LEU A 354 4.51 8.42 18.73
C LEU A 354 5.86 8.70 18.06
N VAL A 355 5.91 8.63 16.74
CA VAL A 355 7.13 8.90 15.96
C VAL A 355 7.57 10.36 15.97
N LYS A 356 6.72 11.31 16.39
CA LYS A 356 7.13 12.72 16.61
C LYS A 356 8.14 12.81 17.76
N ALA A 357 7.88 12.10 18.85
CA ALA A 357 8.81 12.05 19.99
C ALA A 357 10.12 11.33 19.63
N ILE A 358 10.05 10.24 18.87
CA ILE A 358 11.23 9.52 18.37
C ILE A 358 12.06 10.43 17.46
N ALA A 359 11.44 11.04 16.46
CA ALA A 359 12.11 11.95 15.53
C ALA A 359 12.79 13.12 16.24
N ALA A 360 12.11 13.74 17.20
CA ALA A 360 12.66 14.83 18.01
C ALA A 360 13.90 14.39 18.79
N LYS A 361 13.87 13.22 19.41
CA LYS A 361 15.02 12.68 20.18
C LYS A 361 16.27 12.48 19.32
N TYR A 362 16.10 12.06 18.07
CA TYR A 362 17.22 11.73 17.19
C TYR A 362 17.54 12.83 16.15
N GLY A 363 16.89 14.00 16.24
CA GLY A 363 17.12 15.13 15.33
C GLY A 363 16.71 14.84 13.88
N VAL A 364 15.64 14.06 13.69
CA VAL A 364 15.10 13.70 12.38
C VAL A 364 14.02 14.69 11.97
N GLU A 365 14.12 15.24 10.76
CA GLU A 365 13.05 15.99 10.12
C GLU A 365 11.89 15.04 9.81
N LEU A 366 10.79 15.15 10.57
CA LEU A 366 9.60 14.34 10.32
C LEU A 366 8.62 15.10 9.42
N ARG A 367 8.32 14.55 8.25
CA ARG A 367 7.32 15.08 7.32
C ARG A 367 6.02 14.31 7.44
N GLU A 368 4.91 15.05 7.52
CA GLU A 368 3.56 14.47 7.46
C GLU A 368 2.97 14.69 6.07
N VAL A 369 2.34 13.63 5.52
CA VAL A 369 1.69 13.66 4.20
C VAL A 369 0.28 13.09 4.27
N LEU A 370 -0.54 13.30 3.24
CA LEU A 370 -1.84 12.64 3.12
C LEU A 370 -1.70 11.12 3.06
N THR A 371 -2.79 10.40 3.33
CA THR A 371 -2.85 8.93 3.24
C THR A 371 -2.60 8.47 1.81
N GLY A 372 -1.71 7.52 1.66
CA GLY A 372 -1.29 6.92 0.40
C GLY A 372 0.21 7.05 0.19
N PHE A 373 0.88 5.91 -0.01
CA PHE A 373 2.34 5.85 -0.06
C PHE A 373 2.95 6.67 -1.20
N LYS A 374 2.16 6.99 -2.23
CA LYS A 374 2.58 7.90 -3.31
C LYS A 374 3.02 9.27 -2.79
N PHE A 375 2.41 9.77 -1.72
CA PHE A 375 2.83 11.04 -1.10
C PHE A 375 4.14 10.88 -0.33
N ILE A 376 4.45 9.70 0.22
CA ILE A 376 5.76 9.38 0.79
C ILE A 376 6.80 9.30 -0.34
N GLY A 377 6.49 8.60 -1.43
CA GLY A 377 7.34 8.52 -2.63
C GLY A 377 7.64 9.88 -3.25
N GLU A 378 6.64 10.78 -3.28
CA GLU A 378 6.80 12.17 -3.74
C GLU A 378 7.81 12.97 -2.88
N GLN A 379 7.81 12.78 -1.54
CA GLN A 379 8.80 13.42 -0.67
C GLN A 379 10.23 12.96 -0.98
N ILE A 380 10.40 11.69 -1.34
CA ILE A 380 11.70 11.19 -1.80
C ILE A 380 12.07 11.86 -3.15
N GLY A 381 11.11 12.01 -4.06
CA GLY A 381 11.29 12.72 -5.33
C GLY A 381 11.72 14.17 -5.14
N PHE A 382 11.13 14.89 -4.16
CA PHE A 382 11.54 16.26 -3.83
C PHE A 382 12.96 16.35 -3.27
N LEU A 383 13.41 15.34 -2.54
CA LEU A 383 14.80 15.25 -2.08
C LEU A 383 15.75 14.93 -3.25
N GLU A 384 15.37 13.97 -4.11
CA GLU A 384 16.16 13.59 -5.29
C GLU A 384 16.35 14.76 -6.27
N ALA A 385 15.31 15.58 -6.48
CA ALA A 385 15.40 16.79 -7.31
C ALA A 385 16.43 17.81 -6.81
N LYS A 386 16.84 17.70 -5.53
CA LYS A 386 17.88 18.54 -4.89
C LYS A 386 19.21 17.82 -4.72
N GLY A 387 19.31 16.53 -5.12
CA GLY A 387 20.48 15.68 -4.85
C GLY A 387 20.62 15.30 -3.37
N GLU A 388 19.50 15.30 -2.62
CA GLU A 388 19.44 15.08 -1.17
C GLU A 388 18.71 13.78 -0.80
N GLU A 389 18.46 12.86 -1.74
CA GLU A 389 17.70 11.61 -1.51
C GLU A 389 18.29 10.73 -0.42
N ASN A 390 19.59 10.84 -0.16
CA ASN A 390 20.27 10.12 0.92
C ASN A 390 19.83 10.57 2.32
N ARG A 391 19.18 11.73 2.46
CA ARG A 391 18.61 12.18 3.72
C ARG A 391 17.38 11.38 4.13
N TYR A 392 16.67 10.77 3.17
CA TYR A 392 15.52 9.91 3.46
C TYR A 392 15.99 8.61 4.10
N ILE A 393 15.59 8.39 5.36
CA ILE A 393 15.97 7.21 6.11
C ILE A 393 14.86 6.18 6.22
N PHE A 394 13.59 6.64 6.37
CA PHE A 394 12.44 5.77 6.58
C PHE A 394 11.12 6.48 6.34
N GLY A 395 10.12 5.74 5.86
CA GLY A 395 8.73 6.18 5.80
C GLY A 395 7.77 5.01 5.91
N PHE A 396 6.57 5.25 6.47
CA PHE A 396 5.60 4.18 6.66
C PHE A 396 4.17 4.67 6.80
N GLU A 397 3.25 3.74 6.58
CA GLU A 397 1.82 3.88 6.81
C GLU A 397 1.38 2.94 7.94
N GLU A 398 0.35 3.32 8.68
CA GLU A 398 -0.29 2.50 9.72
C GLU A 398 -0.78 1.14 9.19
N SER A 399 -1.04 1.08 7.89
CA SER A 399 -1.51 -0.09 7.17
C SER A 399 -0.39 -1.05 6.75
N TYR A 400 0.63 -1.20 7.59
CA TYR A 400 1.71 -2.21 7.46
C TYR A 400 2.62 -2.04 6.24
N GLY A 401 2.67 -0.85 5.66
CA GLY A 401 3.54 -0.50 4.54
C GLY A 401 4.72 0.34 4.98
N TYR A 402 5.95 -0.08 4.65
CA TYR A 402 7.18 0.55 5.09
C TYR A 402 8.16 0.66 3.93
N LEU A 403 9.06 1.65 4.00
CA LEU A 403 10.19 1.80 3.09
C LEU A 403 11.38 2.42 3.80
N ALA A 404 12.54 1.77 3.69
CA ALA A 404 13.84 2.34 4.04
C ALA A 404 14.70 2.49 2.79
N GLY A 405 15.40 3.63 2.70
CA GLY A 405 16.19 3.97 1.50
C GLY A 405 15.34 4.51 0.34
N SER A 406 16.02 5.09 -0.64
CA SER A 406 15.42 5.87 -1.73
C SER A 406 15.46 5.19 -3.10
N TYR A 407 15.75 3.88 -3.16
CA TYR A 407 15.91 3.14 -4.42
C TYR A 407 14.58 2.85 -5.13
N VAL A 408 13.48 2.73 -4.39
CA VAL A 408 12.09 2.61 -4.90
C VAL A 408 11.21 3.74 -4.36
N ARG A 409 9.97 3.82 -4.83
CA ARG A 409 9.02 4.91 -4.49
C ARG A 409 7.66 4.39 -4.00
N ASP A 410 7.60 3.12 -3.61
CA ASP A 410 6.42 2.52 -2.98
C ASP A 410 6.86 1.68 -1.78
N LYS A 411 5.89 1.21 -1.00
CA LYS A 411 6.07 0.29 0.12
C LYS A 411 6.85 -0.94 -0.35
N ASP A 412 7.75 -1.39 0.49
CA ASP A 412 8.61 -2.53 0.18
C ASP A 412 8.64 -3.51 1.35
N ALA A 413 7.84 -4.59 1.23
CA ALA A 413 7.80 -5.63 2.25
C ALA A 413 9.09 -6.46 2.27
N VAL A 414 9.91 -6.44 1.22
CA VAL A 414 11.19 -7.17 1.21
C VAL A 414 12.20 -6.47 2.12
N VAL A 415 12.37 -5.14 1.99
CA VAL A 415 13.24 -4.37 2.90
C VAL A 415 12.69 -4.35 4.32
N ALA A 416 11.37 -4.24 4.47
CA ALA A 416 10.76 -4.25 5.80
C ALA A 416 10.94 -5.60 6.49
N SER A 417 10.74 -6.72 5.79
CA SER A 417 11.01 -8.07 6.31
C SER A 417 12.46 -8.23 6.76
N MET A 418 13.40 -7.74 5.97
CA MET A 418 14.83 -7.74 6.31
C MET A 418 15.10 -6.96 7.61
N LEU A 419 14.64 -5.71 7.68
CA LEU A 419 14.89 -4.84 8.83
C LEU A 419 14.15 -5.31 10.09
N ILE A 420 12.95 -5.86 9.98
CA ILE A 420 12.23 -6.45 11.11
C ILE A 420 13.03 -7.65 11.68
N CYS A 421 13.53 -8.52 10.82
CA CYS A 421 14.33 -9.66 11.25
C CYS A 421 15.68 -9.21 11.85
N GLU A 422 16.30 -8.19 11.28
CA GLU A 422 17.53 -7.61 11.83
C GLU A 422 17.29 -6.98 13.20
N MET A 423 16.24 -6.20 13.36
CA MET A 423 15.82 -5.63 14.65
C MET A 423 15.52 -6.73 15.68
N ALA A 424 14.87 -7.81 15.29
CA ALA A 424 14.62 -8.96 16.17
C ALA A 424 15.92 -9.64 16.59
N ALA A 425 16.86 -9.84 15.67
CA ALA A 425 18.19 -10.38 15.95
C ALA A 425 18.99 -9.46 16.89
N PHE A 426 18.89 -8.15 16.69
CA PHE A 426 19.55 -7.16 17.54
C PHE A 426 19.05 -7.22 18.99
N TYR A 427 17.75 -7.17 19.22
CA TYR A 427 17.20 -7.25 20.58
C TYR A 427 17.47 -8.62 21.22
N ARG A 428 17.34 -9.70 20.45
CA ARG A 428 17.67 -11.06 20.90
C ARG A 428 19.12 -11.15 21.39
N SER A 429 20.07 -10.52 20.71
CA SER A 429 21.49 -10.51 21.12
C SER A 429 21.72 -9.85 22.47
N GLN A 430 20.79 -9.00 22.90
CA GLN A 430 20.80 -8.33 24.20
C GLN A 430 19.95 -9.05 25.26
N GLY A 431 19.36 -10.19 24.93
CA GLY A 431 18.43 -10.91 25.81
C GLY A 431 17.07 -10.22 25.98
N ILE A 432 16.69 -9.33 25.06
CA ILE A 432 15.45 -8.55 25.10
C ILE A 432 14.50 -9.11 24.03
N SER A 433 13.25 -9.41 24.41
CA SER A 433 12.21 -9.78 23.45
C SER A 433 11.65 -8.54 22.73
N LEU A 434 11.02 -8.72 21.54
CA LEU A 434 10.35 -7.61 20.85
C LEU A 434 9.17 -7.04 21.67
N VAL A 435 8.50 -7.85 22.49
CA VAL A 435 7.46 -7.38 23.43
C VAL A 435 8.07 -6.44 24.47
N GLN A 436 9.22 -6.79 25.03
CA GLN A 436 9.94 -5.93 25.99
C GLN A 436 10.46 -4.65 25.31
N ALA A 437 10.98 -4.76 24.08
CA ALA A 437 11.44 -3.62 23.31
C ALA A 437 10.27 -2.64 23.01
N ARG A 438 9.10 -3.16 22.63
CA ARG A 438 7.88 -2.37 22.46
C ARG A 438 7.44 -1.68 23.76
N ALA A 439 7.42 -2.41 24.87
CA ALA A 439 7.07 -1.85 26.17
C ALA A 439 8.03 -0.71 26.58
N LYS A 440 9.34 -0.91 26.30
CA LYS A 440 10.33 0.14 26.53
C LYS A 440 10.10 1.36 25.64
N MET A 441 9.80 1.18 24.37
CA MET A 441 9.46 2.29 23.46
C MET A 441 8.28 3.11 24.00
N TYR A 442 7.20 2.47 24.45
CA TYR A 442 6.08 3.18 25.06
C TYR A 442 6.47 3.92 26.35
N SER A 443 7.29 3.31 27.19
CA SER A 443 7.80 3.97 28.41
C SER A 443 8.67 5.18 28.10
N ASP A 444 9.47 5.12 27.02
CA ASP A 444 10.42 6.18 26.67
C ASP A 444 9.76 7.36 25.93
N TYR A 445 8.66 7.12 25.16
CA TYR A 445 8.09 8.13 24.26
C TYR A 445 6.60 8.42 24.47
N GLY A 446 5.92 7.68 25.35
CA GLY A 446 4.50 7.81 25.66
C GLY A 446 3.65 6.64 25.21
N PHE A 447 2.54 6.43 25.92
CA PHE A 447 1.61 5.33 25.69
C PHE A 447 0.53 5.76 24.69
N TYR A 448 0.75 5.44 23.41
CA TYR A 448 -0.19 5.74 22.33
C TYR A 448 -1.08 4.54 22.01
N CYS A 449 -2.37 4.78 21.86
CA CYS A 449 -3.30 3.83 21.29
C CYS A 449 -3.85 4.38 19.97
N ASN A 450 -3.65 3.62 18.90
CA ASN A 450 -4.16 3.96 17.58
C ASN A 450 -5.17 2.90 17.13
N LYS A 451 -6.35 3.32 16.69
CA LYS A 451 -7.41 2.42 16.21
C LYS A 451 -8.12 2.99 14.99
N LEU A 452 -8.60 2.09 14.14
CA LEU A 452 -9.40 2.41 12.96
C LEU A 452 -10.80 1.79 13.11
N ASP A 453 -11.83 2.62 12.98
CA ASP A 453 -13.21 2.17 12.77
C ASP A 453 -13.67 2.49 11.35
N THR A 454 -14.49 1.61 10.78
CA THR A 454 -15.03 1.78 9.43
C THR A 454 -16.56 1.69 9.49
N PHE A 455 -17.23 2.74 9.04
CA PHE A 455 -18.68 2.81 8.94
C PHE A 455 -19.07 2.65 7.46
N THR A 456 -19.91 1.67 7.17
CA THR A 456 -20.42 1.40 5.83
C THR A 456 -21.89 1.76 5.75
N PHE A 457 -22.27 2.51 4.74
CA PHE A 457 -23.66 2.91 4.48
C PHE A 457 -24.17 2.17 3.25
N GLU A 458 -25.33 1.52 3.36
CA GLU A 458 -25.86 0.69 2.26
C GLU A 458 -26.71 1.49 1.29
N GLY A 459 -26.75 1.01 0.04
CA GLY A 459 -27.63 1.47 -1.02
C GLY A 459 -27.25 2.81 -1.65
N GLU A 460 -28.10 3.27 -2.56
CA GLU A 460 -27.94 4.53 -3.31
C GLU A 460 -27.94 5.77 -2.39
N THR A 461 -28.65 5.70 -1.28
CA THR A 461 -28.71 6.74 -0.27
C THR A 461 -27.43 6.81 0.60
N GLY A 462 -26.62 5.76 0.61
CA GLY A 462 -25.41 5.68 1.41
C GLY A 462 -24.40 6.78 1.10
N MET A 463 -24.14 7.08 -0.17
CA MET A 463 -23.27 8.18 -0.56
C MET A 463 -23.81 9.54 -0.11
N LYS A 464 -25.13 9.76 -0.19
CA LYS A 464 -25.76 11.00 0.26
C LYS A 464 -25.63 11.16 1.78
N LYS A 465 -25.86 10.07 2.55
CA LYS A 465 -25.69 10.06 4.01
C LYS A 465 -24.24 10.35 4.40
N MET A 466 -23.29 9.68 3.76
CA MET A 466 -21.85 9.90 3.98
C MET A 466 -21.45 11.37 3.75
N ASN A 467 -21.89 11.97 2.65
CA ASN A 467 -21.61 13.38 2.33
C ASN A 467 -22.25 14.34 3.34
N ALA A 468 -23.50 14.09 3.75
CA ALA A 468 -24.18 14.89 4.77
C ALA A 468 -23.45 14.85 6.12
N ILE A 469 -22.97 13.69 6.55
CA ILE A 469 -22.16 13.55 7.77
C ILE A 469 -20.87 14.39 7.67
N MET A 470 -20.15 14.28 6.53
CA MET A 470 -18.94 15.05 6.33
C MET A 470 -19.20 16.57 6.30
N ASP A 471 -20.32 17.01 5.74
CA ASP A 471 -20.70 18.42 5.71
C ASP A 471 -21.10 18.92 7.11
N THR A 472 -21.82 18.12 7.90
CA THR A 472 -22.11 18.42 9.31
C THR A 472 -20.82 18.60 10.12
N LEU A 473 -19.91 17.60 10.07
CA LEU A 473 -18.64 17.66 10.78
C LEU A 473 -17.74 18.83 10.33
N ARG A 474 -17.90 19.28 9.09
CA ARG A 474 -17.17 20.43 8.54
C ARG A 474 -17.72 21.75 9.05
N ASN A 475 -19.03 21.89 9.08
CA ASN A 475 -19.69 23.17 9.36
C ASN A 475 -19.97 23.37 10.85
N GLU A 476 -20.17 22.31 11.60
CA GLU A 476 -20.45 22.40 13.02
C GLU A 476 -19.16 22.40 13.86
N LYS A 477 -19.21 23.12 14.97
CA LYS A 477 -18.15 23.13 15.97
C LYS A 477 -18.47 22.07 17.01
N LEU A 478 -17.56 21.12 17.20
CA LEU A 478 -17.61 20.20 18.32
C LEU A 478 -16.84 20.83 19.49
N ASP A 479 -17.48 21.00 20.65
CA ASP A 479 -16.83 21.56 21.83
C ASP A 479 -16.11 20.49 22.66
N ALA A 480 -16.70 19.29 22.78
CA ALA A 480 -16.09 18.16 23.47
C ALA A 480 -16.59 16.82 22.91
N VAL A 481 -15.76 15.79 23.00
CA VAL A 481 -16.11 14.39 22.67
C VAL A 481 -15.49 13.47 23.72
N ALA A 482 -16.25 12.52 24.24
CA ALA A 482 -15.83 11.58 25.28
C ALA A 482 -15.25 12.26 26.55
N GLY A 483 -15.73 13.46 26.86
CA GLY A 483 -15.25 14.26 27.97
C GLY A 483 -13.95 15.03 27.68
N LEU A 484 -13.34 14.87 26.52
CA LEU A 484 -12.15 15.62 26.08
C LEU A 484 -12.61 16.85 25.31
N LYS A 485 -12.07 18.02 25.66
CA LYS A 485 -12.30 19.28 24.93
C LYS A 485 -11.69 19.19 23.55
N VAL A 486 -12.42 19.65 22.52
CA VAL A 486 -11.87 19.82 21.18
C VAL A 486 -11.13 21.15 21.13
N ILE A 487 -9.82 21.09 20.93
CA ILE A 487 -8.93 22.26 20.94
C ILE A 487 -8.63 22.80 19.54
N GLY A 488 -8.99 22.07 18.47
CA GLY A 488 -8.77 22.54 17.11
C GLY A 488 -9.31 21.60 16.04
N LYS A 489 -9.34 22.09 14.80
CA LYS A 489 -9.78 21.35 13.62
C LYS A 489 -8.92 21.69 12.41
N ALA A 490 -8.49 20.67 11.67
CA ALA A 490 -7.91 20.82 10.34
C ALA A 490 -8.90 20.30 9.29
N ASP A 491 -9.24 21.14 8.31
CA ASP A 491 -10.05 20.77 7.15
C ASP A 491 -9.19 20.82 5.88
N TYR A 492 -8.81 19.65 5.39
CA TYR A 492 -7.93 19.54 4.22
C TYR A 492 -8.64 19.87 2.90
N LYS A 493 -9.99 19.84 2.85
CA LYS A 493 -10.75 20.28 1.68
C LYS A 493 -10.71 21.80 1.52
N LEU A 494 -10.72 22.51 2.66
CA LEU A 494 -10.65 23.97 2.71
C LEU A 494 -9.21 24.49 2.84
N SER A 495 -8.23 23.61 3.08
CA SER A 495 -6.83 23.95 3.37
C SER A 495 -6.66 24.85 4.59
N VAL A 496 -7.45 24.64 5.65
CA VAL A 496 -7.44 25.50 6.85
C VAL A 496 -7.33 24.65 8.12
N LYS A 497 -6.44 25.04 9.02
CA LYS A 497 -6.41 24.57 10.40
C LYS A 497 -6.81 25.71 11.34
N THR A 498 -7.71 25.43 12.26
CA THR A 498 -8.23 26.38 13.25
C THR A 498 -7.87 25.91 14.65
N ASP A 499 -7.22 26.77 15.41
CA ASP A 499 -7.03 26.60 16.85
C ASP A 499 -8.24 27.20 17.57
N TYR A 500 -8.93 26.43 18.38
CA TYR A 500 -10.18 26.86 19.02
C TYR A 500 -9.97 27.69 20.29
N GLU A 501 -8.77 27.64 20.86
CA GLU A 501 -8.45 28.44 22.06
C GLU A 501 -8.08 29.85 21.69
N SER A 502 -7.19 30.02 20.71
CA SER A 502 -6.76 31.33 20.24
C SER A 502 -7.65 31.93 19.15
N GLY A 503 -8.49 31.14 18.52
CA GLY A 503 -9.27 31.52 17.33
C GLY A 503 -8.43 31.73 16.07
N LYS A 504 -7.13 31.42 16.11
CA LYS A 504 -6.23 31.59 14.96
C LYS A 504 -6.47 30.53 13.91
N THR A 505 -6.31 30.90 12.65
CA THR A 505 -6.32 29.99 11.50
C THR A 505 -4.96 30.03 10.82
N GLU A 506 -4.53 28.85 10.32
CA GLU A 506 -3.34 28.71 9.49
C GLU A 506 -3.69 27.95 8.21
N GLU A 507 -3.00 28.24 7.12
CA GLU A 507 -3.15 27.52 5.86
C GLU A 507 -2.43 26.17 5.91
N LEU A 508 -3.12 25.11 5.48
CA LEU A 508 -2.53 23.79 5.32
C LEU A 508 -1.84 23.70 3.96
N THR A 509 -0.58 23.29 3.95
CA THR A 509 0.25 23.16 2.75
C THR A 509 0.07 21.85 1.99
N LEU A 510 -0.60 20.86 2.61
CA LEU A 510 -0.89 19.57 1.96
C LEU A 510 -1.95 19.73 0.86
N PRO A 511 -1.93 18.86 -0.17
CA PRO A 511 -2.93 18.88 -1.23
C PRO A 511 -4.36 18.81 -0.67
N LYS A 512 -5.31 19.42 -1.39
CA LYS A 512 -6.72 19.34 -0.99
C LYS A 512 -7.23 17.90 -0.97
N SER A 513 -7.89 17.53 0.12
CA SER A 513 -8.45 16.19 0.31
C SER A 513 -9.71 16.27 1.18
N ASN A 514 -10.68 15.42 0.94
CA ASN A 514 -11.91 15.38 1.75
C ASN A 514 -11.63 14.68 3.10
N VAL A 515 -10.79 15.29 3.93
CA VAL A 515 -10.38 14.78 5.24
C VAL A 515 -10.58 15.90 6.28
N ILE A 516 -10.98 15.52 7.48
CA ILE A 516 -11.10 16.39 8.64
C ILE A 516 -10.32 15.76 9.79
N THR A 517 -9.53 16.55 10.51
CA THR A 517 -8.89 16.14 11.77
C THR A 517 -9.43 17.00 12.89
N PHE A 518 -9.93 16.37 13.96
CA PHE A 518 -10.20 17.03 15.23
C PHE A 518 -9.04 16.76 16.18
N TYR A 519 -8.51 17.82 16.76
CA TYR A 519 -7.50 17.79 17.82
C TYR A 519 -8.19 17.95 19.16
N LEU A 520 -7.89 17.08 20.12
CA LEU A 520 -8.47 17.07 21.45
C LEU A 520 -7.38 17.29 22.51
N GLU A 521 -7.79 17.57 23.73
CA GLU A 521 -6.88 17.58 24.89
C GLU A 521 -6.13 16.26 25.02
N ASP A 522 -5.09 16.22 25.84
CA ASP A 522 -4.22 15.06 26.09
C ASP A 522 -3.54 14.51 24.82
N ASN A 523 -3.27 15.33 23.81
CA ASN A 523 -2.74 14.93 22.51
C ASN A 523 -3.58 13.85 21.79
N ALA A 524 -4.86 13.76 22.09
CA ALA A 524 -5.77 12.90 21.37
C ALA A 524 -6.20 13.55 20.03
N SER A 525 -6.51 12.73 19.05
CA SER A 525 -7.03 13.19 17.76
C SER A 525 -7.91 12.17 17.08
N VAL A 526 -8.78 12.66 16.18
CA VAL A 526 -9.58 11.81 15.29
C VAL A 526 -9.49 12.35 13.87
N VAL A 527 -9.00 11.52 12.95
CA VAL A 527 -8.97 11.82 11.53
C VAL A 527 -10.13 11.11 10.84
N ILE A 528 -10.97 11.86 10.14
CA ILE A 528 -12.17 11.38 9.48
C ILE A 528 -11.98 11.47 7.98
N ARG A 529 -12.08 10.32 7.30
CA ARG A 529 -11.83 10.20 5.87
C ARG A 529 -12.92 9.37 5.20
N PRO A 530 -13.74 9.94 4.32
CA PRO A 530 -14.66 9.17 3.50
C PRO A 530 -13.89 8.44 2.38
N SER A 531 -14.42 7.30 1.93
CA SER A 531 -13.95 6.65 0.71
C SER A 531 -14.41 7.45 -0.52
N GLY A 532 -13.54 7.54 -1.54
CA GLY A 532 -13.90 8.18 -2.82
C GLY A 532 -14.82 7.32 -3.70
N THR A 533 -14.79 6.00 -3.51
CA THR A 533 -15.45 5.04 -4.42
C THR A 533 -16.57 4.22 -3.79
N GLU A 534 -16.60 4.14 -2.46
CA GLU A 534 -17.55 3.35 -1.69
C GLU A 534 -18.21 4.21 -0.62
N PRO A 535 -19.48 3.96 -0.24
CA PRO A 535 -20.14 4.70 0.83
C PRO A 535 -19.63 4.25 2.21
N LYS A 536 -18.39 4.61 2.50
CA LYS A 536 -17.67 4.27 3.74
C LYS A 536 -16.97 5.49 4.33
N ILE A 537 -17.01 5.63 5.64
CA ILE A 537 -16.21 6.59 6.41
C ILE A 537 -15.25 5.80 7.30
N LYS A 538 -13.99 6.19 7.26
CA LYS A 538 -12.95 5.69 8.15
C LYS A 538 -12.62 6.74 9.21
N LEU A 539 -12.60 6.32 10.48
CA LEU A 539 -12.19 7.14 11.62
C LEU A 539 -10.92 6.56 12.21
N TYR A 540 -9.86 7.34 12.18
CA TYR A 540 -8.56 6.99 12.76
C TYR A 540 -8.42 7.72 14.09
N TYR A 541 -8.39 6.99 15.17
CA TYR A 541 -8.25 7.51 16.53
C TYR A 541 -6.80 7.44 16.98
N THR A 542 -6.36 8.49 17.63
CA THR A 542 -5.13 8.52 18.43
C THR A 542 -5.49 8.97 19.83
N THR A 543 -5.15 8.18 20.84
CA THR A 543 -5.24 8.57 22.26
C THR A 543 -3.91 8.35 22.94
N VAL A 544 -3.63 9.15 23.97
CA VAL A 544 -2.41 9.07 24.76
C VAL A 544 -2.78 8.91 26.22
N GLY A 545 -2.12 7.95 26.89
CA GLY A 545 -2.39 7.62 28.28
C GLY A 545 -1.15 7.67 29.15
N THR A 546 -1.36 7.42 30.43
CA THR A 546 -0.33 7.19 31.44
C THR A 546 0.15 5.74 31.47
N SER A 547 -0.61 4.84 30.83
CA SER A 547 -0.29 3.44 30.57
C SER A 547 -0.95 2.99 29.26
N VAL A 548 -0.65 1.77 28.80
CA VAL A 548 -1.29 1.15 27.62
C VAL A 548 -2.79 1.00 27.85
N GLU A 549 -3.20 0.58 29.06
CA GLU A 549 -4.59 0.37 29.45
C GLU A 549 -5.35 1.71 29.48
N ASP A 550 -4.77 2.77 30.06
CA ASP A 550 -5.38 4.11 30.10
C ASP A 550 -5.60 4.67 28.70
N ALA A 551 -4.58 4.54 27.81
CA ALA A 551 -4.71 4.95 26.41
C ALA A 551 -5.82 4.18 25.67
N ALA A 552 -5.93 2.87 25.91
CA ALA A 552 -6.96 2.02 25.32
C ALA A 552 -8.36 2.35 25.85
N GLU A 553 -8.52 2.60 27.15
CA GLU A 553 -9.81 3.01 27.72
C GLU A 553 -10.29 4.36 27.16
N LYS A 554 -9.40 5.33 27.04
CA LYS A 554 -9.70 6.62 26.39
C LYS A 554 -10.16 6.41 24.94
N GLN A 555 -9.49 5.51 24.20
CA GLN A 555 -9.83 5.21 22.82
C GLN A 555 -11.24 4.59 22.71
N VAL A 556 -11.59 3.63 23.58
CA VAL A 556 -12.93 3.01 23.59
C VAL A 556 -14.02 4.04 23.81
N LYS A 557 -13.84 4.97 24.76
CA LYS A 557 -14.79 6.06 25.02
C LYS A 557 -14.93 6.98 23.80
N LEU A 558 -13.81 7.34 23.18
CA LEU A 558 -13.79 8.22 22.02
C LEU A 558 -14.49 7.56 20.81
N SER A 559 -14.22 6.27 20.54
CA SER A 559 -14.91 5.50 19.50
C SER A 559 -16.42 5.40 19.73
N ALA A 560 -16.84 5.16 20.97
CA ALA A 560 -18.26 5.06 21.31
C ALA A 560 -19.02 6.37 21.05
N ASP A 561 -18.44 7.52 21.35
CA ASP A 561 -19.07 8.82 21.11
C ASP A 561 -19.08 9.20 19.62
N PHE A 562 -17.99 8.96 18.89
CA PHE A 562 -17.98 9.18 17.43
C PHE A 562 -18.93 8.24 16.71
N THR A 563 -19.14 7.02 17.19
CA THR A 563 -20.18 6.11 16.66
C THR A 563 -21.57 6.75 16.71
N LYS A 564 -21.91 7.51 17.75
CA LYS A 564 -23.20 8.23 17.84
C LYS A 564 -23.30 9.41 16.87
N ILE A 565 -22.16 10.03 16.55
CA ILE A 565 -22.10 11.19 15.63
C ILE A 565 -22.20 10.73 14.17
N VAL A 566 -21.57 9.58 13.83
CA VAL A 566 -21.43 9.09 12.46
C VAL A 566 -22.48 8.02 12.11
N GLY A 567 -22.94 7.23 13.07
CA GLY A 567 -23.94 6.14 12.89
C GLY A 567 -25.34 6.66 12.95
#